data_02e31a230969d1c0edc212e377611ad6
#
_entry.id   02e31a230969d1c0edc212e377611ad6
#
_cell.length_a   1.000
_cell.length_b   1.000
_cell.length_c   1.000
_cell.angle_alpha   90.00
_cell.angle_beta   90.00
_cell.angle_gamma   90.00
#
_symmetry.space_group_name_H-M   'P 1'
#
loop_
_entity.id
_entity.type
_entity.pdbx_description
1 polymer ?
#
loop_
_entity_poly.entity_id
_entity_poly.type
_entity_poly.pdbx_seq_one_letter_code
_entity_poly.pdbx_strand_id
1 'polypeptide(L)'
;MPIPLLAEGFGRGLSGIPYAWPVIKTVPWIALVVLLKWYFSGATCRAERVMHGKVVLVTGGTAGIGSAVVRELATRGAQIVLLTRHAPNDPFLVDYIQDLRSQTNNELIYAEQVDLASLHSIRLFATKWVDNAPPRRLDMIILCGSVMTPYWGTPTTTDEGLEEEWMVNYLANFHLLSILSPAIRAQPPDRDVRVLFSTCSSYIGAQLDLANTDQKTKSGSVSYARSKLALMTFAYAFQKHLDAYKRPDKMDNNARALIVDPGYSRTPGTRRWLSGGSLVGLFFYLFTWPIWWLLLKSADQGAQSYLLAAMDAAYGQGAGGKLIKECRELEPLREEVQNEDIAKTLWQFSEKQIEQLEKDAAIKRAQAKKEQEAKKENEEATKRQKKEEAPTKNAAADAKPKAAASPKTDAASSATEQKKQTPGSRRSKKAK
;
A
#
# COMPACT_ATOMS: atom_id res chain seq x y z
N MET A 1 -45.93 -11.35 24.41
CA MET A 1 -46.59 -10.06 24.66
C MET A 1 -46.00 -9.46 25.94
N PRO A 2 -45.52 -8.21 25.99
CA PRO A 2 -44.90 -7.60 27.16
C PRO A 2 -45.87 -7.10 28.24
N ILE A 3 -47.18 -7.11 27.93
CA ILE A 3 -48.25 -6.54 28.79
C ILE A 3 -48.33 -7.17 30.20
N PRO A 4 -48.22 -8.54 30.38
CA PRO A 4 -48.27 -9.14 31.72
C PRO A 4 -47.06 -8.72 32.58
N LEU A 5 -45.88 -8.59 32.00
CA LEU A 5 -44.67 -8.18 32.76
C LEU A 5 -44.73 -6.72 33.21
N LEU A 6 -45.36 -5.83 32.41
CA LEU A 6 -45.58 -4.45 32.78
C LEU A 6 -46.64 -4.33 33.89
N ALA A 7 -47.70 -5.13 33.83
CA ALA A 7 -48.73 -5.17 34.90
C ALA A 7 -48.20 -5.70 36.22
N GLU A 8 -47.34 -6.75 36.22
CA GLU A 8 -46.65 -7.26 37.42
C GLU A 8 -45.67 -6.25 37.99
N GLY A 9 -44.92 -5.52 37.12
CA GLY A 9 -44.00 -4.46 37.54
C GLY A 9 -44.71 -3.29 38.21
N PHE A 10 -45.90 -2.92 37.74
CA PHE A 10 -46.75 -1.88 38.36
C PHE A 10 -47.38 -2.33 39.69
N GLY A 11 -47.78 -3.61 39.81
CA GLY A 11 -48.49 -4.13 41.01
C GLY A 11 -47.57 -4.59 42.13
N ARG A 12 -46.41 -5.18 41.83
CA ARG A 12 -45.49 -5.78 42.80
C ARG A 12 -44.12 -5.08 42.88
N GLY A 13 -43.95 -4.01 42.16
CA GLY A 13 -42.65 -3.33 42.01
C GLY A 13 -41.63 -4.15 41.25
N LEU A 14 -40.44 -3.61 41.11
CA LEU A 14 -39.33 -4.22 40.35
C LEU A 14 -38.87 -5.58 40.89
N SER A 15 -39.18 -5.88 42.18
CA SER A 15 -38.85 -7.16 42.79
C SER A 15 -39.73 -8.32 42.32
N GLY A 16 -40.87 -8.05 41.70
CA GLY A 16 -41.76 -9.08 41.13
C GLY A 16 -41.33 -9.61 39.79
N ILE A 17 -40.43 -8.93 39.11
CA ILE A 17 -39.97 -9.31 37.77
C ILE A 17 -38.66 -10.10 37.89
N PRO A 18 -38.62 -11.37 37.42
CA PRO A 18 -37.40 -12.17 37.49
C PRO A 18 -36.31 -11.47 36.69
N TYR A 19 -35.10 -11.40 37.24
CA TYR A 19 -33.90 -10.77 36.66
C TYR A 19 -33.95 -9.23 36.48
N ALA A 20 -34.99 -8.51 36.98
CA ALA A 20 -35.08 -7.07 36.86
C ALA A 20 -33.88 -6.32 37.43
N TRP A 21 -33.42 -6.75 38.60
CA TRP A 21 -32.29 -6.12 39.28
C TRP A 21 -30.94 -6.24 38.56
N PRO A 22 -30.50 -7.44 38.09
CA PRO A 22 -29.32 -7.53 37.25
C PRO A 22 -29.46 -6.74 35.95
N VAL A 23 -30.63 -6.74 35.29
CA VAL A 23 -30.87 -5.97 34.06
C VAL A 23 -30.71 -4.46 34.27
N ILE A 24 -31.32 -3.90 35.34
CA ILE A 24 -31.20 -2.49 35.69
C ILE A 24 -29.74 -2.08 35.98
N LYS A 25 -28.98 -2.99 36.60
CA LYS A 25 -27.56 -2.72 36.89
C LYS A 25 -26.66 -2.83 35.65
N THR A 26 -26.92 -3.75 34.75
CA THR A 26 -26.03 -4.04 33.61
C THR A 26 -26.36 -3.24 32.35
N VAL A 27 -27.65 -3.01 32.04
CA VAL A 27 -28.09 -2.31 30.82
C VAL A 27 -27.51 -0.91 30.71
N PRO A 28 -27.44 -0.04 31.73
CA PRO A 28 -26.83 1.27 31.64
C PRO A 28 -25.35 1.24 31.22
N TRP A 29 -24.59 0.26 31.73
CA TRP A 29 -23.18 0.10 31.34
C TRP A 29 -23.01 -0.37 29.90
N ILE A 30 -23.85 -1.32 29.47
CA ILE A 30 -23.87 -1.77 28.08
C ILE A 30 -24.26 -0.60 27.16
N ALA A 31 -25.32 0.16 27.51
CA ALA A 31 -25.73 1.33 26.76
C ALA A 31 -24.62 2.39 26.69
N LEU A 32 -23.92 2.64 27.80
CA LEU A 32 -22.76 3.55 27.84
C LEU A 32 -21.66 3.09 26.88
N VAL A 33 -21.28 1.81 26.89
CA VAL A 33 -20.27 1.25 26.00
C VAL A 33 -20.69 1.38 24.53
N VAL A 34 -21.97 1.10 24.22
CA VAL A 34 -22.51 1.23 22.86
C VAL A 34 -22.49 2.68 22.41
N LEU A 35 -22.91 3.62 23.25
CA LEU A 35 -22.89 5.06 22.95
C LEU A 35 -21.47 5.58 22.76
N LEU A 36 -20.53 5.18 23.61
CA LEU A 36 -19.12 5.53 23.45
C LEU A 36 -18.57 4.96 22.15
N LYS A 37 -18.87 3.69 21.84
CA LYS A 37 -18.45 3.08 20.57
C LYS A 37 -19.02 3.78 19.38
N TRP A 38 -20.28 4.15 19.41
CA TRP A 38 -20.92 4.92 18.35
C TRP A 38 -20.25 6.28 18.17
N TYR A 39 -19.98 7.00 19.26
CA TYR A 39 -19.28 8.29 19.24
C TYR A 39 -17.88 8.20 18.61
N PHE A 40 -17.07 7.20 19.06
CA PHE A 40 -15.71 6.99 18.54
C PHE A 40 -15.67 6.35 17.15
N SER A 41 -16.76 5.84 16.64
CA SER A 41 -16.83 5.29 15.28
C SER A 41 -16.71 6.35 14.18
N GLY A 42 -17.01 7.60 14.51
CA GLY A 42 -16.94 8.71 13.58
C GLY A 42 -18.06 8.74 12.55
N ALA A 43 -17.96 9.66 11.61
CA ALA A 43 -18.94 9.85 10.55
C ALA A 43 -18.81 8.80 9.44
N THR A 44 -19.93 8.50 8.78
CA THR A 44 -20.00 7.61 7.61
C THR A 44 -20.24 8.40 6.34
N CYS A 45 -19.57 8.00 5.27
CA CYS A 45 -19.78 8.56 3.94
C CYS A 45 -21.16 8.13 3.40
N ARG A 46 -21.94 9.10 2.93
CA ARG A 46 -23.24 8.88 2.26
C ARG A 46 -23.17 9.13 0.75
N ALA A 47 -21.99 9.54 0.26
CA ALA A 47 -21.81 9.77 -1.16
C ALA A 47 -21.81 8.44 -1.92
N GLU A 48 -22.62 8.37 -2.96
CA GLU A 48 -22.64 7.23 -3.87
C GLU A 48 -22.20 7.68 -5.26
N ARG A 49 -21.25 6.97 -5.83
CA ARG A 49 -20.76 7.24 -7.18
C ARG A 49 -20.42 5.92 -7.85
N VAL A 50 -20.89 5.73 -9.06
CA VAL A 50 -20.48 4.63 -9.92
C VAL A 50 -19.05 4.90 -10.38
N MET A 51 -18.16 3.94 -10.13
CA MET A 51 -16.73 4.07 -10.44
C MET A 51 -16.32 3.29 -11.69
N HIS A 52 -17.28 2.74 -12.45
CA HIS A 52 -16.99 2.04 -13.69
C HIS A 52 -16.18 2.89 -14.67
N GLY A 53 -15.15 2.27 -15.22
CA GLY A 53 -14.23 2.92 -16.15
C GLY A 53 -13.31 3.98 -15.53
N LYS A 54 -13.32 4.17 -14.20
CA LYS A 54 -12.36 5.02 -13.48
C LYS A 54 -11.11 4.22 -13.15
N VAL A 55 -9.94 4.79 -13.44
CA VAL A 55 -8.64 4.19 -13.12
C VAL A 55 -8.07 4.86 -11.88
N VAL A 56 -7.81 4.04 -10.85
CA VAL A 56 -7.37 4.49 -9.52
C VAL A 56 -6.02 3.86 -9.20
N LEU A 57 -4.99 4.69 -9.02
CA LEU A 57 -3.70 4.28 -8.48
C LEU A 57 -3.74 4.36 -6.95
N VAL A 58 -3.31 3.32 -6.26
CA VAL A 58 -3.33 3.28 -4.79
C VAL A 58 -1.99 2.82 -4.24
N THR A 59 -1.33 3.67 -3.44
CA THR A 59 -0.20 3.25 -2.60
C THR A 59 -0.71 2.76 -1.25
N GLY A 60 -0.10 1.70 -0.70
CA GLY A 60 -0.52 1.14 0.60
C GLY A 60 -1.91 0.50 0.59
N GLY A 61 -2.39 0.04 -0.58
CA GLY A 61 -3.71 -0.58 -0.75
C GLY A 61 -3.82 -2.03 -0.27
N THR A 62 -2.74 -2.65 0.19
CA THR A 62 -2.72 -4.05 0.63
C THR A 62 -3.04 -4.26 2.11
N ALA A 63 -3.12 -3.19 2.90
CA ALA A 63 -3.38 -3.30 4.34
C ALA A 63 -4.07 -2.05 4.90
N GLY A 64 -4.72 -2.21 6.07
CA GLY A 64 -5.27 -1.11 6.85
C GLY A 64 -6.36 -0.31 6.12
N ILE A 65 -6.28 1.01 6.22
CA ILE A 65 -7.27 1.92 5.62
C ILE A 65 -7.26 1.81 4.10
N GLY A 66 -6.06 1.73 3.48
CA GLY A 66 -5.93 1.63 2.03
C GLY A 66 -6.65 0.40 1.47
N SER A 67 -6.56 -0.75 2.14
CA SER A 67 -7.27 -1.97 1.70
C SER A 67 -8.79 -1.83 1.81
N ALA A 68 -9.30 -1.13 2.83
CA ALA A 68 -10.72 -0.85 2.95
C ALA A 68 -11.22 0.10 1.84
N VAL A 69 -10.44 1.15 1.52
CA VAL A 69 -10.75 2.06 0.42
C VAL A 69 -10.76 1.32 -0.92
N VAL A 70 -9.74 0.50 -1.17
CA VAL A 70 -9.62 -0.30 -2.39
C VAL A 70 -10.82 -1.22 -2.56
N ARG A 71 -11.22 -1.95 -1.51
CA ARG A 71 -12.37 -2.85 -1.54
C ARG A 71 -13.66 -2.10 -1.91
N GLU A 72 -13.91 -0.96 -1.27
CA GLU A 72 -15.10 -0.16 -1.52
C GLU A 72 -15.15 0.42 -2.94
N LEU A 73 -14.03 0.92 -3.46
CA LEU A 73 -13.96 1.44 -4.83
C LEU A 73 -14.05 0.32 -5.87
N ALA A 74 -13.44 -0.84 -5.59
CA ALA A 74 -13.53 -2.02 -6.45
C ALA A 74 -14.96 -2.56 -6.53
N THR A 75 -15.71 -2.62 -5.41
CA THR A 75 -17.12 -3.01 -5.37
C THR A 75 -17.99 -2.09 -6.25
N ARG A 76 -17.60 -0.82 -6.40
CA ARG A 76 -18.28 0.15 -7.28
C ARG A 76 -17.78 0.12 -8.72
N GLY A 77 -16.94 -0.84 -9.08
CA GLY A 77 -16.48 -1.11 -10.44
C GLY A 77 -15.27 -0.29 -10.89
N ALA A 78 -14.48 0.29 -9.97
CA ALA A 78 -13.23 0.97 -10.32
C ALA A 78 -12.17 -0.01 -10.82
N GLN A 79 -11.38 0.39 -11.81
CA GLN A 79 -10.13 -0.28 -12.15
C GLN A 79 -9.06 0.15 -11.16
N ILE A 80 -8.56 -0.80 -10.37
CA ILE A 80 -7.58 -0.54 -9.32
C ILE A 80 -6.18 -0.97 -9.76
N VAL A 81 -5.21 -0.10 -9.57
CA VAL A 81 -3.79 -0.41 -9.73
C VAL A 81 -3.09 -0.22 -8.39
N LEU A 82 -2.75 -1.32 -7.74
CA LEU A 82 -2.06 -1.35 -6.46
C LEU A 82 -0.57 -1.12 -6.68
N LEU A 83 -0.02 -0.09 -6.04
CA LEU A 83 1.41 0.14 -6.00
C LEU A 83 1.96 -0.47 -4.72
N THR A 84 2.74 -1.53 -4.85
CA THR A 84 3.25 -2.32 -3.72
C THR A 84 4.71 -2.71 -3.94
N ARG A 85 5.47 -2.86 -2.86
CA ARG A 85 6.86 -3.34 -2.91
C ARG A 85 6.99 -4.82 -3.30
N HIS A 86 5.92 -5.60 -3.12
CA HIS A 86 5.89 -7.01 -3.49
C HIS A 86 5.88 -7.18 -5.01
N ALA A 87 6.60 -8.18 -5.49
CA ALA A 87 6.57 -8.52 -6.90
C ALA A 87 5.18 -9.04 -7.30
N PRO A 88 4.71 -8.81 -8.54
CA PRO A 88 3.39 -9.27 -8.99
C PRO A 88 3.15 -10.78 -8.89
N ASN A 89 4.22 -11.57 -8.85
CA ASN A 89 4.19 -13.03 -8.71
C ASN A 89 4.38 -13.50 -7.25
N ASP A 90 4.42 -12.59 -6.27
CA ASP A 90 4.46 -12.94 -4.85
C ASP A 90 3.16 -13.68 -4.47
N PRO A 91 3.23 -14.90 -3.91
CA PRO A 91 2.05 -15.67 -3.53
C PRO A 91 1.07 -14.89 -2.65
N PHE A 92 1.58 -14.15 -1.66
CA PHE A 92 0.74 -13.31 -0.78
C PHE A 92 -0.06 -12.27 -1.57
N LEU A 93 0.59 -11.60 -2.54
CA LEU A 93 -0.07 -10.58 -3.35
C LEU A 93 -1.09 -11.19 -4.32
N VAL A 94 -0.76 -12.34 -4.90
CA VAL A 94 -1.66 -13.08 -5.80
C VAL A 94 -2.92 -13.51 -5.05
N ASP A 95 -2.78 -14.14 -3.89
CA ASP A 95 -3.90 -14.56 -3.04
C ASP A 95 -4.76 -13.36 -2.62
N TYR A 96 -4.12 -12.27 -2.18
CA TYR A 96 -4.82 -11.03 -1.80
C TYR A 96 -5.66 -10.45 -2.95
N ILE A 97 -5.09 -10.38 -4.17
CA ILE A 97 -5.81 -9.87 -5.34
C ILE A 97 -6.96 -10.81 -5.72
N GLN A 98 -6.76 -12.13 -5.66
CA GLN A 98 -7.78 -13.11 -5.96
C GLN A 98 -8.96 -13.02 -4.98
N ASP A 99 -8.67 -12.93 -3.68
CA ASP A 99 -9.68 -12.73 -2.65
C ASP A 99 -10.45 -11.42 -2.86
N LEU A 100 -9.74 -10.34 -3.19
CA LEU A 100 -10.36 -9.05 -3.42
C LEU A 100 -11.28 -9.07 -4.65
N ARG A 101 -10.85 -9.70 -5.76
CA ARG A 101 -11.68 -9.90 -6.97
C ARG A 101 -12.94 -10.70 -6.66
N SER A 102 -12.81 -11.80 -5.90
CA SER A 102 -13.95 -12.64 -5.52
C SER A 102 -14.94 -11.91 -4.61
N GLN A 103 -14.44 -11.13 -3.63
CA GLN A 103 -15.28 -10.35 -2.71
C GLN A 103 -16.00 -9.19 -3.40
N THR A 104 -15.38 -8.55 -4.39
CA THR A 104 -15.93 -7.37 -5.06
C THR A 104 -16.60 -7.67 -6.39
N ASN A 105 -16.49 -8.89 -6.87
CA ASN A 105 -16.93 -9.32 -8.22
C ASN A 105 -16.36 -8.42 -9.33
N ASN A 106 -15.08 -8.04 -9.19
CA ASN A 106 -14.39 -7.09 -10.07
C ASN A 106 -13.01 -7.64 -10.46
N GLU A 107 -12.85 -8.00 -11.73
CA GLU A 107 -11.59 -8.54 -12.27
C GLU A 107 -10.54 -7.44 -12.58
N LEU A 108 -10.94 -6.16 -12.59
CA LEU A 108 -10.09 -5.03 -12.97
C LEU A 108 -9.20 -4.56 -11.82
N ILE A 109 -8.53 -5.48 -11.14
CA ILE A 109 -7.62 -5.20 -10.03
C ILE A 109 -6.25 -5.74 -10.39
N TYR A 110 -5.25 -4.86 -10.43
CA TYR A 110 -3.88 -5.17 -10.83
C TYR A 110 -2.89 -4.67 -9.77
N ALA A 111 -1.68 -5.21 -9.80
CA ALA A 111 -0.57 -4.70 -9.00
C ALA A 111 0.63 -4.38 -9.88
N GLU A 112 1.32 -3.29 -9.56
CA GLU A 112 2.62 -2.91 -10.10
C GLU A 112 3.63 -2.83 -8.95
N GLN A 113 4.84 -3.32 -9.21
CA GLN A 113 5.88 -3.28 -8.18
C GLN A 113 6.46 -1.88 -8.06
N VAL A 114 6.24 -1.26 -6.93
CA VAL A 114 6.78 0.07 -6.58
C VAL A 114 7.19 0.06 -5.12
N ASP A 115 8.48 0.17 -4.87
CA ASP A 115 9.00 0.37 -3.52
C ASP A 115 9.12 1.86 -3.24
N LEU A 116 8.32 2.35 -2.28
CA LEU A 116 8.36 3.75 -1.84
C LEU A 116 9.64 4.12 -1.06
N ALA A 117 10.44 3.13 -0.65
CA ALA A 117 11.74 3.37 -0.04
C ALA A 117 12.87 3.54 -1.08
N SER A 118 12.56 3.43 -2.38
CA SER A 118 13.53 3.57 -3.48
C SER A 118 13.05 4.54 -4.56
N LEU A 119 13.76 5.65 -4.72
CA LEU A 119 13.47 6.65 -5.77
C LEU A 119 13.54 6.05 -7.17
N HIS A 120 14.48 5.13 -7.38
CA HIS A 120 14.63 4.45 -8.67
C HIS A 120 13.41 3.60 -9.03
N SER A 121 12.86 2.85 -8.06
CA SER A 121 11.66 2.04 -8.26
C SER A 121 10.46 2.91 -8.64
N ILE A 122 10.29 4.03 -7.94
CA ILE A 122 9.24 5.02 -8.21
C ILE A 122 9.39 5.60 -9.62
N ARG A 123 10.61 6.00 -9.99
CA ARG A 123 10.91 6.55 -11.32
C ARG A 123 10.59 5.56 -12.43
N LEU A 124 11.02 4.30 -12.31
CA LEU A 124 10.76 3.26 -13.31
C LEU A 124 9.25 3.10 -13.58
N PHE A 125 8.46 3.02 -12.50
CA PHE A 125 7.01 2.91 -12.62
C PHE A 125 6.39 4.17 -13.26
N ALA A 126 6.71 5.35 -12.72
CA ALA A 126 6.09 6.60 -13.14
C ALA A 126 6.46 6.95 -14.59
N THR A 127 7.70 6.72 -15.02
CA THR A 127 8.14 6.89 -16.42
C THR A 127 7.42 5.90 -17.33
N LYS A 128 7.36 4.60 -16.95
CA LYS A 128 6.59 3.59 -17.71
C LYS A 128 5.12 4.00 -17.86
N TRP A 129 4.54 4.65 -16.85
CA TRP A 129 3.16 5.12 -16.91
C TRP A 129 2.98 6.28 -17.88
N VAL A 130 3.87 7.27 -17.84
CA VAL A 130 3.82 8.48 -18.67
C VAL A 130 4.13 8.17 -20.13
N ASP A 131 5.14 7.33 -20.40
CA ASP A 131 5.62 7.00 -21.75
C ASP A 131 4.70 6.00 -22.47
N ASN A 132 3.63 5.52 -21.82
CA ASN A 132 2.72 4.58 -22.46
C ASN A 132 1.95 5.21 -23.62
N ALA A 133 1.96 4.57 -24.77
CA ALA A 133 1.22 4.99 -25.96
C ALA A 133 0.13 3.95 -26.29
N PRO A 134 -1.16 4.31 -26.36
CA PRO A 134 -1.75 5.61 -26.06
C PRO A 134 -1.67 5.99 -24.58
N PRO A 135 -1.78 7.29 -24.22
CA PRO A 135 -1.74 7.75 -22.85
C PRO A 135 -2.76 7.04 -21.97
N ARG A 136 -2.29 6.51 -20.84
CA ARG A 136 -3.15 5.79 -19.92
C ARG A 136 -4.15 6.73 -19.24
N ARG A 137 -5.36 6.25 -19.09
CA ARG A 137 -6.36 6.93 -18.28
C ARG A 137 -5.91 6.98 -16.82
N LEU A 138 -6.13 8.12 -16.17
CA LEU A 138 -5.84 8.33 -14.77
C LEU A 138 -6.92 9.24 -14.18
N ASP A 139 -7.79 8.67 -13.36
CA ASP A 139 -8.87 9.43 -12.73
C ASP A 139 -8.58 9.75 -11.26
N MET A 140 -7.79 8.89 -10.58
CA MET A 140 -7.53 9.10 -9.16
C MET A 140 -6.18 8.52 -8.73
N ILE A 141 -5.51 9.21 -7.81
CA ILE A 141 -4.33 8.73 -7.10
C ILE A 141 -4.61 8.80 -5.61
N ILE A 142 -4.45 7.70 -4.88
CA ILE A 142 -4.67 7.61 -3.45
C ILE A 142 -3.36 7.25 -2.76
N LEU A 143 -2.84 8.19 -1.98
CA LEU A 143 -1.55 8.09 -1.32
C LEU A 143 -1.73 7.65 0.14
N CYS A 144 -2.08 6.35 0.34
CA CYS A 144 -2.26 5.75 1.66
C CYS A 144 -1.00 5.05 2.19
N GLY A 145 0.04 4.89 1.36
CA GLY A 145 1.31 4.30 1.77
C GLY A 145 1.99 5.13 2.86
N SER A 146 2.23 4.53 4.01
CA SER A 146 2.84 5.22 5.15
C SER A 146 3.53 4.20 6.07
N VAL A 147 4.69 4.59 6.58
CA VAL A 147 5.44 3.86 7.61
C VAL A 147 5.42 4.67 8.90
N MET A 148 5.36 3.97 10.02
CA MET A 148 5.42 4.58 11.35
C MET A 148 6.34 3.74 12.23
N THR A 149 7.37 4.37 12.79
CA THR A 149 8.30 3.75 13.73
C THR A 149 7.57 3.39 15.03
N PRO A 150 7.85 2.23 15.65
CA PRO A 150 7.33 1.89 16.96
C PRO A 150 7.58 2.98 17.99
N TYR A 151 6.69 3.14 18.99
CA TYR A 151 6.75 4.25 19.95
C TYR A 151 8.11 4.40 20.66
N TRP A 152 8.71 3.29 21.06
CA TRP A 152 10.06 3.26 21.67
C TRP A 152 11.17 2.89 20.68
N GLY A 153 10.85 2.79 19.38
CA GLY A 153 11.81 2.46 18.35
C GLY A 153 12.62 3.69 17.90
N THR A 154 13.82 3.43 17.41
CA THR A 154 14.60 4.43 16.68
C THR A 154 14.18 4.42 15.21
N PRO A 155 14.12 5.58 14.54
CA PRO A 155 13.87 5.64 13.10
C PRO A 155 14.87 4.79 12.32
N THR A 156 14.37 4.00 11.39
CA THR A 156 15.17 3.22 10.46
C THR A 156 15.64 4.09 9.30
N THR A 157 16.74 3.70 8.69
CA THR A 157 17.32 4.40 7.54
C THR A 157 17.15 3.53 6.30
N THR A 158 16.76 4.11 5.17
CA THR A 158 16.66 3.43 3.88
C THR A 158 18.06 3.15 3.31
N ASP A 159 18.13 2.30 2.28
CA ASP A 159 19.39 2.01 1.55
C ASP A 159 19.98 3.27 0.88
N GLU A 160 19.14 4.27 0.64
CA GLU A 160 19.53 5.58 0.10
C GLU A 160 20.07 6.54 1.18
N GLY A 161 20.05 6.14 2.47
CA GLY A 161 20.63 6.88 3.59
C GLY A 161 19.68 7.86 4.30
N LEU A 162 18.41 7.92 3.90
CA LEU A 162 17.39 8.78 4.53
C LEU A 162 16.62 8.07 5.63
N GLU A 163 15.99 8.83 6.53
CA GLU A 163 14.98 8.28 7.44
C GLU A 163 13.82 7.68 6.64
N GLU A 164 13.44 6.44 6.97
CA GLU A 164 12.38 5.71 6.27
C GLU A 164 11.04 6.46 6.28
N GLU A 165 10.70 7.11 7.39
CA GLU A 165 9.45 7.88 7.49
C GLU A 165 9.46 9.13 6.60
N TRP A 166 10.58 9.83 6.51
CA TRP A 166 10.74 10.96 5.59
C TRP A 166 10.66 10.52 4.14
N MET A 167 11.37 9.45 3.82
CA MET A 167 11.41 8.90 2.47
C MET A 167 10.03 8.39 2.02
N VAL A 168 9.43 7.47 2.76
CA VAL A 168 8.19 6.78 2.35
C VAL A 168 6.96 7.68 2.46
N ASN A 169 6.83 8.43 3.57
CA ASN A 169 5.62 9.21 3.81
C ASN A 169 5.57 10.51 3.01
N TYR A 170 6.73 11.10 2.70
CA TYR A 170 6.79 12.40 2.05
C TYR A 170 7.51 12.36 0.70
N LEU A 171 8.83 12.08 0.67
CA LEU A 171 9.66 12.27 -0.51
C LEU A 171 9.26 11.36 -1.67
N ALA A 172 8.84 10.13 -1.38
CA ALA A 172 8.30 9.17 -2.35
C ALA A 172 7.05 9.71 -3.06
N ASN A 173 6.14 10.31 -2.29
CA ASN A 173 4.92 10.89 -2.84
C ASN A 173 5.22 12.15 -3.68
N PHE A 174 6.17 12.98 -3.21
CA PHE A 174 6.66 14.13 -3.97
C PHE A 174 7.24 13.67 -5.32
N HIS A 175 8.15 12.70 -5.31
CA HIS A 175 8.80 12.19 -6.52
C HIS A 175 7.82 11.53 -7.48
N LEU A 176 6.92 10.69 -6.97
CA LEU A 176 5.88 10.05 -7.77
C LEU A 176 5.00 11.07 -8.50
N LEU A 177 4.49 12.07 -7.77
CA LEU A 177 3.60 13.08 -8.34
C LEU A 177 4.34 14.06 -9.26
N SER A 178 5.61 14.38 -9.00
CA SER A 178 6.42 15.21 -9.88
C SER A 178 6.54 14.58 -11.27
N ILE A 179 6.79 13.26 -11.35
CA ILE A 179 6.89 12.55 -12.62
C ILE A 179 5.50 12.32 -13.25
N LEU A 180 4.46 12.00 -12.46
CA LEU A 180 3.10 11.78 -12.96
C LEU A 180 2.35 13.08 -13.30
N SER A 181 2.84 14.25 -12.89
CA SER A 181 2.19 15.54 -13.13
C SER A 181 1.79 15.78 -14.59
N PRO A 182 2.60 15.47 -15.61
CA PRO A 182 2.19 15.56 -17.01
C PRO A 182 0.99 14.67 -17.35
N ALA A 183 0.96 13.43 -16.85
CA ALA A 183 -0.15 12.50 -17.07
C ALA A 183 -1.45 12.97 -16.38
N ILE A 184 -1.36 13.58 -15.20
CA ILE A 184 -2.49 14.18 -14.47
C ILE A 184 -3.07 15.34 -15.30
N ARG A 185 -2.22 16.24 -15.78
CA ARG A 185 -2.62 17.45 -16.52
C ARG A 185 -3.11 17.17 -17.95
N ALA A 186 -2.66 16.07 -18.55
CA ALA A 186 -3.04 15.67 -19.90
C ALA A 186 -4.43 15.03 -19.98
N GLN A 187 -5.12 14.77 -18.86
CA GLN A 187 -6.45 14.18 -18.88
C GLN A 187 -7.47 15.14 -19.53
N PRO A 188 -8.45 14.65 -20.28
CA PRO A 188 -9.49 15.46 -20.90
C PRO A 188 -10.25 16.34 -19.87
N PRO A 189 -10.77 17.51 -20.27
CA PRO A 189 -11.34 18.48 -19.34
C PRO A 189 -12.64 18.02 -18.66
N ASP A 190 -13.34 17.05 -19.25
CA ASP A 190 -14.55 16.44 -18.71
C ASP A 190 -14.26 15.41 -17.60
N ARG A 191 -13.01 15.05 -17.40
CA ARG A 191 -12.60 14.13 -16.34
C ARG A 191 -12.38 14.86 -15.03
N ASP A 192 -12.92 14.28 -13.98
CA ASP A 192 -12.67 14.66 -12.59
C ASP A 192 -11.47 13.86 -12.08
N VAL A 193 -10.30 14.51 -12.02
CA VAL A 193 -9.04 13.90 -11.57
C VAL A 193 -8.79 14.30 -10.11
N ARG A 194 -8.55 13.31 -9.24
CA ARG A 194 -8.34 13.56 -7.80
C ARG A 194 -7.06 12.93 -7.31
N VAL A 195 -6.29 13.69 -6.54
CA VAL A 195 -5.11 13.19 -5.82
C VAL A 195 -5.39 13.31 -4.32
N LEU A 196 -5.50 12.16 -3.64
CA LEU A 196 -5.83 12.08 -2.22
C LEU A 196 -4.57 11.86 -1.40
N PHE A 197 -4.26 12.82 -0.53
CA PHE A 197 -3.10 12.79 0.35
C PHE A 197 -3.51 12.33 1.75
N SER A 198 -2.82 11.33 2.30
CA SER A 198 -3.06 10.81 3.64
C SER A 198 -2.33 11.63 4.70
N THR A 199 -3.04 12.38 5.50
CA THR A 199 -2.49 13.07 6.68
C THR A 199 -3.01 12.45 7.99
N CYS A 200 -2.61 13.02 9.12
CA CYS A 200 -3.15 12.71 10.44
C CYS A 200 -2.85 13.89 11.38
N SER A 201 -3.55 13.97 12.50
CA SER A 201 -3.43 15.08 13.45
C SER A 201 -2.02 15.27 14.07
N SER A 202 -1.07 14.35 13.84
CA SER A 202 0.31 14.49 14.33
C SER A 202 1.05 15.70 13.73
N TYR A 203 0.63 16.23 12.57
CA TYR A 203 1.22 17.42 11.96
C TYR A 203 1.14 18.65 12.85
N ILE A 204 0.16 18.71 13.78
CA ILE A 204 -0.10 19.87 14.63
C ILE A 204 1.10 20.15 15.55
N GLY A 205 1.71 19.12 16.13
CA GLY A 205 2.88 19.25 17.02
C GLY A 205 4.22 19.17 16.30
N ALA A 206 4.25 19.08 14.99
CA ALA A 206 5.48 18.92 14.22
C ALA A 206 6.20 20.24 13.98
N GLN A 207 7.50 20.17 13.73
CA GLN A 207 8.31 21.28 13.23
C GLN A 207 8.95 20.90 11.90
N LEU A 208 8.93 21.80 10.94
CA LEU A 208 9.55 21.62 9.63
C LEU A 208 10.93 22.26 9.62
N ASP A 209 11.91 21.58 10.22
CA ASP A 209 13.30 22.00 10.17
C ASP A 209 14.01 21.30 9.01
N LEU A 210 14.18 22.01 7.91
CA LEU A 210 14.81 21.49 6.68
C LEU A 210 16.33 21.44 6.78
N ALA A 211 16.94 22.21 7.70
CA ALA A 211 18.38 22.22 7.90
C ALA A 211 18.89 20.96 8.60
N ASN A 212 18.02 20.30 9.38
CA ASN A 212 18.37 19.13 10.19
C ASN A 212 17.71 17.83 9.70
N THR A 213 17.24 17.77 8.45
CA THR A 213 16.64 16.56 7.88
C THR A 213 17.60 15.38 7.79
N ASP A 214 18.90 15.63 7.68
CA ASP A 214 19.95 14.59 7.65
C ASP A 214 20.36 14.12 9.05
N GLN A 215 19.96 14.84 10.11
CA GLN A 215 20.19 14.39 11.47
C GLN A 215 19.12 13.36 11.86
N LYS A 216 19.58 12.16 12.21
CA LYS A 216 18.71 11.08 12.71
C LYS A 216 17.93 11.60 13.91
N THR A 217 16.63 11.73 13.72
CA THR A 217 15.71 12.12 14.80
C THR A 217 15.73 11.02 15.85
N LYS A 218 15.88 11.40 17.13
CA LYS A 218 15.96 10.43 18.23
C LYS A 218 14.61 9.73 18.52
N SER A 219 13.51 10.30 18.01
CA SER A 219 12.15 9.83 18.28
C SER A 219 11.39 9.61 16.97
N GLY A 220 10.89 8.38 16.76
CA GLY A 220 10.06 8.04 15.62
C GLY A 220 8.77 8.87 15.54
N SER A 221 8.17 9.23 16.68
CA SER A 221 6.96 10.08 16.68
C SER A 221 7.23 11.49 16.12
N VAL A 222 8.40 12.06 16.36
CA VAL A 222 8.79 13.37 15.81
C VAL A 222 9.06 13.27 14.32
N SER A 223 9.78 12.24 13.88
CA SER A 223 10.04 11.98 12.46
C SER A 223 8.75 11.79 11.69
N TYR A 224 7.84 10.95 12.20
CA TYR A 224 6.53 10.73 11.61
C TYR A 224 5.72 12.03 11.49
N ALA A 225 5.64 12.80 12.56
CA ALA A 225 4.90 14.06 12.58
C ALA A 225 5.48 15.07 11.58
N ARG A 226 6.82 15.18 11.48
CA ARG A 226 7.53 16.00 10.50
C ARG A 226 7.20 15.57 9.06
N SER A 227 7.23 14.27 8.77
CA SER A 227 6.90 13.76 7.43
C SER A 227 5.46 14.06 7.03
N LYS A 228 4.50 14.02 7.98
CA LYS A 228 3.09 14.37 7.73
C LYS A 228 2.86 15.86 7.54
N LEU A 229 3.59 16.70 8.26
CA LEU A 229 3.56 18.15 8.06
C LEU A 229 4.11 18.52 6.67
N ALA A 230 5.26 17.94 6.27
CA ALA A 230 5.85 18.15 4.95
C ALA A 230 4.89 17.69 3.83
N LEU A 231 4.26 16.51 3.97
CA LEU A 231 3.29 16.02 3.00
C LEU A 231 2.08 16.94 2.85
N MET A 232 1.60 17.49 3.96
CA MET A 232 0.45 18.41 3.96
C MET A 232 0.80 19.74 3.29
N THR A 233 1.96 20.32 3.61
CA THR A 233 2.49 21.53 2.95
C THR A 233 2.67 21.31 1.45
N PHE A 234 3.21 20.14 1.07
CA PHE A 234 3.35 19.76 -0.34
C PHE A 234 2.01 19.62 -1.04
N ALA A 235 0.99 19.05 -0.41
CA ALA A 235 -0.33 18.89 -1.01
C ALA A 235 -0.96 20.24 -1.40
N TYR A 236 -0.84 21.26 -0.55
CA TYR A 236 -1.28 22.62 -0.88
C TYR A 236 -0.44 23.24 -2.00
N ALA A 237 0.89 23.07 -1.95
CA ALA A 237 1.79 23.55 -3.01
C ALA A 237 1.49 22.86 -4.35
N PHE A 238 1.22 21.56 -4.32
CA PHE A 238 0.89 20.79 -5.50
C PHE A 238 -0.43 21.22 -6.14
N GLN A 239 -1.45 21.57 -5.34
CA GLN A 239 -2.68 22.16 -5.89
C GLN A 239 -2.39 23.48 -6.59
N LYS A 240 -1.61 24.38 -5.98
CA LYS A 240 -1.22 25.64 -6.62
C LYS A 240 -0.43 25.42 -7.91
N HIS A 241 0.46 24.41 -7.92
CA HIS A 241 1.19 24.02 -9.13
C HIS A 241 0.26 23.51 -10.24
N LEU A 242 -0.78 22.74 -9.91
CA LEU A 242 -1.77 22.29 -10.88
C LEU A 242 -2.60 23.47 -11.42
N ASP A 243 -3.00 24.41 -10.56
CA ASP A 243 -3.81 25.59 -10.94
C ASP A 243 -3.02 26.60 -11.78
N ALA A 244 -1.71 26.68 -11.56
CA ALA A 244 -0.83 27.55 -12.37
C ALA A 244 -0.62 27.05 -13.80
N TYR A 245 -0.96 25.78 -14.09
CA TYR A 245 -0.78 25.20 -15.41
C TYR A 245 -1.87 25.69 -16.37
N LYS A 246 -1.44 26.36 -17.45
CA LYS A 246 -2.32 26.78 -18.54
C LYS A 246 -2.50 25.65 -19.54
N ARG A 247 -3.67 25.09 -19.58
CA ARG A 247 -4.01 24.00 -20.50
C ARG A 247 -3.99 24.47 -21.97
N PRO A 248 -3.52 23.63 -22.92
CA PRO A 248 -3.56 23.97 -24.35
C PRO A 248 -4.97 24.19 -24.89
N ASP A 249 -5.98 23.50 -24.31
CA ASP A 249 -7.39 23.59 -24.69
C ASP A 249 -8.10 24.82 -24.08
N LYS A 250 -7.40 25.67 -23.32
CA LYS A 250 -7.92 26.87 -22.64
C LYS A 250 -9.06 26.59 -21.62
N MET A 251 -9.27 25.31 -21.26
CA MET A 251 -10.23 24.92 -20.23
C MET A 251 -9.59 25.03 -18.85
N ASP A 252 -10.44 25.13 -17.83
CA ASP A 252 -9.98 25.15 -16.44
C ASP A 252 -9.30 23.84 -16.01
N ASN A 253 -8.45 23.95 -14.99
CA ASN A 253 -7.82 22.78 -14.39
C ASN A 253 -8.90 21.84 -13.81
N ASN A 254 -8.84 20.57 -14.19
CA ASN A 254 -9.76 19.51 -13.76
C ASN A 254 -9.15 18.56 -12.71
N ALA A 255 -7.93 18.83 -12.27
CA ALA A 255 -7.25 18.03 -11.26
C ALA A 255 -7.30 18.70 -9.87
N ARG A 256 -7.68 17.93 -8.85
CA ARG A 256 -7.84 18.40 -7.47
C ARG A 256 -7.00 17.58 -6.51
N ALA A 257 -6.15 18.26 -5.73
CA ALA A 257 -5.46 17.69 -4.58
C ALA A 257 -6.38 17.81 -3.36
N LEU A 258 -6.65 16.71 -2.68
CA LEU A 258 -7.48 16.65 -1.48
C LEU A 258 -6.67 16.01 -0.37
N ILE A 259 -6.76 16.56 0.83
CA ILE A 259 -6.03 16.09 2.01
C ILE A 259 -7.02 15.37 2.91
N VAL A 260 -6.71 14.13 3.31
CA VAL A 260 -7.63 13.31 4.08
C VAL A 260 -7.00 12.89 5.41
N ASP A 261 -7.67 13.21 6.51
CA ASP A 261 -7.36 12.70 7.85
C ASP A 261 -8.38 11.61 8.23
N PRO A 262 -7.96 10.33 8.27
CA PRO A 262 -8.86 9.21 8.63
C PRO A 262 -9.19 9.16 10.13
N GLY A 263 -8.54 9.97 10.95
CA GLY A 263 -8.56 9.83 12.41
C GLY A 263 -7.74 8.64 12.91
N TYR A 264 -7.84 8.38 14.22
CA TYR A 264 -7.12 7.29 14.87
C TYR A 264 -7.79 5.95 14.57
N SER A 265 -7.16 5.13 13.73
CA SER A 265 -7.69 3.85 13.27
C SER A 265 -6.82 2.67 13.67
N ARG A 266 -7.44 1.52 13.96
CA ARG A 266 -6.75 0.26 14.25
C ARG A 266 -6.24 -0.36 12.95
N THR A 267 -5.01 -0.02 12.61
CA THR A 267 -4.29 -0.55 11.45
C THR A 267 -3.10 -1.39 11.90
N PRO A 268 -2.50 -2.17 11.02
CA PRO A 268 -1.24 -2.86 11.33
C PRO A 268 -0.15 -1.90 11.81
N GLY A 269 -0.06 -0.70 11.23
CA GLY A 269 0.88 0.35 11.66
C GLY A 269 0.61 0.83 13.08
N THR A 270 -0.64 1.16 13.41
CA THR A 270 -1.03 1.59 14.76
C THR A 270 -0.78 0.49 15.79
N ARG A 271 -1.06 -0.79 15.44
CA ARG A 271 -0.75 -1.94 16.31
C ARG A 271 0.75 -2.04 16.57
N ARG A 272 1.59 -1.93 15.52
CA ARG A 272 3.05 -1.97 15.64
C ARG A 272 3.55 -0.81 16.52
N TRP A 273 3.00 0.37 16.34
CA TRP A 273 3.33 1.54 17.14
C TRP A 273 2.99 1.36 18.62
N LEU A 274 1.77 0.92 18.95
CA LEU A 274 1.30 0.69 20.31
C LEU A 274 2.04 -0.47 21.02
N SER A 275 2.39 -1.53 20.27
CA SER A 275 3.15 -2.66 20.82
C SER A 275 4.65 -2.39 20.95
N GLY A 276 5.13 -1.21 20.53
CA GLY A 276 6.57 -0.91 20.52
C GLY A 276 7.39 -1.85 19.65
N GLY A 277 6.74 -2.61 18.74
CA GLY A 277 7.40 -3.60 17.88
C GLY A 277 7.92 -4.84 18.61
N SER A 278 7.54 -5.06 19.89
CA SER A 278 8.00 -6.18 20.71
C SER A 278 6.88 -7.19 20.98
N LEU A 279 7.26 -8.46 21.27
CA LEU A 279 6.32 -9.50 21.64
C LEU A 279 5.63 -9.20 22.98
N VAL A 280 6.38 -8.63 23.93
CA VAL A 280 5.83 -8.21 25.23
C VAL A 280 4.81 -7.09 25.04
N GLY A 281 5.13 -6.08 24.24
CA GLY A 281 4.19 -5.02 23.91
C GLY A 281 2.96 -5.54 23.15
N LEU A 282 3.12 -6.53 22.27
CA LEU A 282 2.00 -7.19 21.61
C LEU A 282 1.08 -7.90 22.61
N PHE A 283 1.64 -8.58 23.62
CA PHE A 283 0.87 -9.18 24.71
C PHE A 283 0.04 -8.13 25.45
N PHE A 284 0.64 -7.01 25.84
CA PHE A 284 -0.08 -5.91 26.49
C PHE A 284 -1.14 -5.28 25.57
N TYR A 285 -0.84 -5.12 24.29
CA TYR A 285 -1.81 -4.66 23.29
C TYR A 285 -3.04 -5.59 23.21
N LEU A 286 -2.82 -6.91 23.20
CA LEU A 286 -3.90 -7.90 23.17
C LEU A 286 -4.70 -7.92 24.48
N PHE A 287 -4.02 -7.80 25.61
CA PHE A 287 -4.69 -7.70 26.92
C PHE A 287 -5.58 -6.45 27.02
N THR A 288 -5.11 -5.33 26.51
CA THR A 288 -5.85 -4.06 26.46
C THR A 288 -6.71 -3.90 25.22
N TRP A 289 -6.87 -4.95 24.39
CA TRP A 289 -7.60 -4.92 23.13
C TRP A 289 -9.04 -4.34 23.23
N PRO A 290 -9.84 -4.61 24.30
CA PRO A 290 -11.17 -4.02 24.42
C PRO A 290 -11.15 -2.48 24.47
N ILE A 291 -10.10 -1.89 25.07
CA ILE A 291 -9.91 -0.44 25.14
C ILE A 291 -9.64 0.10 23.73
N TRP A 292 -8.71 -0.52 23.00
CA TRP A 292 -8.39 -0.10 21.63
C TRP A 292 -9.57 -0.32 20.68
N TRP A 293 -10.34 -1.41 20.90
CA TRP A 293 -11.57 -1.65 20.16
C TRP A 293 -12.60 -0.54 20.38
N LEU A 294 -12.74 -0.06 21.60
CA LEU A 294 -13.69 1.00 21.97
C LEU A 294 -13.25 2.36 21.38
N LEU A 295 -11.99 2.76 21.59
CA LEU A 295 -11.50 4.11 21.32
C LEU A 295 -11.07 4.34 19.87
N LEU A 296 -10.53 3.31 19.21
CA LEU A 296 -10.01 3.44 17.84
C LEU A 296 -11.04 2.99 16.81
N LYS A 297 -11.09 3.69 15.70
CA LYS A 297 -11.88 3.32 14.52
C LYS A 297 -11.40 2.01 13.89
N SER A 298 -12.29 1.29 13.23
CA SER A 298 -11.88 0.22 12.32
C SER A 298 -11.24 0.80 11.05
N ALA A 299 -10.59 -0.03 10.25
CA ALA A 299 -10.07 0.38 8.95
C ALA A 299 -11.20 0.90 8.03
N ASP A 300 -12.36 0.26 8.06
CA ASP A 300 -13.54 0.66 7.29
C ASP A 300 -14.10 2.02 7.72
N GLN A 301 -14.10 2.28 9.03
CA GLN A 301 -14.50 3.58 9.58
C GLN A 301 -13.50 4.69 9.21
N GLY A 302 -12.18 4.37 9.24
CA GLY A 302 -11.14 5.29 8.78
C GLY A 302 -11.21 5.57 7.28
N ALA A 303 -11.66 4.62 6.48
CA ALA A 303 -11.83 4.78 5.03
C ALA A 303 -12.95 5.77 4.65
N GLN A 304 -13.91 6.05 5.52
CA GLN A 304 -15.08 6.86 5.19
C GLN A 304 -14.73 8.27 4.68
N SER A 305 -13.74 8.92 5.27
CA SER A 305 -13.29 10.25 4.81
C SER A 305 -12.62 10.18 3.42
N TYR A 306 -11.92 9.08 3.11
CA TYR A 306 -11.36 8.85 1.76
C TYR A 306 -12.46 8.60 0.74
N LEU A 307 -13.47 7.82 1.11
CA LEU A 307 -14.60 7.54 0.24
C LEU A 307 -15.39 8.81 -0.08
N LEU A 308 -15.59 9.70 0.90
CA LEU A 308 -16.17 10.99 0.64
C LEU A 308 -15.34 11.81 -0.35
N ALA A 309 -14.02 11.94 -0.10
CA ALA A 309 -13.11 12.66 -0.98
C ALA A 309 -13.07 12.07 -2.40
N ALA A 310 -13.18 10.74 -2.53
CA ALA A 310 -13.16 10.02 -3.80
C ALA A 310 -14.48 10.12 -4.58
N MET A 311 -15.62 10.09 -3.89
CA MET A 311 -16.92 9.89 -4.53
C MET A 311 -17.79 11.14 -4.58
N ASP A 312 -17.72 12.02 -3.58
CA ASP A 312 -18.60 13.19 -3.55
C ASP A 312 -18.32 14.12 -4.72
N ALA A 313 -19.39 14.49 -5.44
CA ALA A 313 -19.33 15.37 -6.60
C ALA A 313 -18.84 16.78 -6.25
N ALA A 314 -19.11 17.25 -5.03
CA ALA A 314 -18.67 18.57 -4.56
C ALA A 314 -17.15 18.76 -4.60
N TYR A 315 -16.38 17.67 -4.42
CA TYR A 315 -14.90 17.71 -4.47
C TYR A 315 -14.31 17.54 -5.87
N GLY A 316 -15.15 17.26 -6.87
CA GLY A 316 -14.72 17.21 -8.28
C GLY A 316 -14.77 18.57 -8.96
N GLN A 317 -15.51 19.51 -8.39
CA GLN A 317 -15.71 20.87 -8.91
C GLN A 317 -15.25 21.91 -7.89
N GLY A 318 -14.85 23.08 -8.36
CA GLY A 318 -14.39 24.16 -7.49
C GLY A 318 -12.91 24.07 -7.10
N ALA A 319 -12.54 24.68 -5.99
CA ALA A 319 -11.15 24.76 -5.52
C ALA A 319 -10.68 23.44 -4.92
N GLY A 320 -9.43 23.05 -5.22
CA GLY A 320 -8.74 21.97 -4.52
C GLY A 320 -8.06 22.44 -3.23
N GLY A 321 -7.19 21.62 -2.66
CA GLY A 321 -6.48 21.95 -1.43
C GLY A 321 -7.37 21.87 -0.18
N LYS A 322 -8.40 21.03 -0.19
CA LYS A 322 -9.34 20.90 0.93
C LYS A 322 -8.90 19.80 1.89
N LEU A 323 -8.96 20.07 3.20
CA LEU A 323 -8.75 19.10 4.25
C LEU A 323 -10.08 18.46 4.65
N ILE A 324 -10.16 17.15 4.56
CA ILE A 324 -11.34 16.34 4.87
C ILE A 324 -11.05 15.44 6.07
N LYS A 325 -11.84 15.61 7.12
CA LYS A 325 -11.80 14.79 8.34
C LYS A 325 -13.21 14.53 8.83
N GLU A 326 -13.48 13.32 9.31
CA GLU A 326 -14.81 12.94 9.81
C GLU A 326 -15.93 13.25 8.79
N CYS A 327 -15.67 12.98 7.51
CA CYS A 327 -16.56 13.30 6.41
C CYS A 327 -17.06 14.77 6.39
N ARG A 328 -16.18 15.69 6.78
CA ARG A 328 -16.40 17.14 6.75
C ARG A 328 -15.17 17.86 6.25
N GLU A 329 -15.36 18.96 5.59
CA GLU A 329 -14.31 19.89 5.23
C GLU A 329 -13.89 20.69 6.47
N LEU A 330 -12.59 20.79 6.71
CA LEU A 330 -11.99 21.54 7.81
C LEU A 330 -10.86 22.42 7.29
N GLU A 331 -10.57 23.48 8.00
CA GLU A 331 -9.37 24.27 7.78
C GLU A 331 -8.20 23.64 8.56
N PRO A 332 -6.97 23.75 8.03
CA PRO A 332 -5.80 23.29 8.76
C PRO A 332 -5.60 24.15 10.02
N LEU A 333 -5.27 23.50 11.14
CA LEU A 333 -5.02 24.18 12.41
C LEU A 333 -3.73 25.02 12.42
N ARG A 334 -2.86 24.79 11.43
CA ARG A 334 -1.59 25.51 11.28
C ARG A 334 -1.60 26.25 9.95
N GLU A 335 -1.57 27.57 10.02
CA GLU A 335 -1.50 28.45 8.84
C GLU A 335 -0.20 28.27 8.05
N GLU A 336 0.89 27.86 8.71
CA GLU A 336 2.19 27.59 8.08
C GLU A 336 2.11 26.60 6.92
N VAL A 337 1.14 25.65 6.96
CA VAL A 337 0.94 24.64 5.92
C VAL A 337 0.54 25.27 4.57
N GLN A 338 -0.12 26.44 4.61
CA GLN A 338 -0.56 27.20 3.44
C GLN A 338 0.40 28.32 3.05
N ASN A 339 1.50 28.50 3.81
CA ASN A 339 2.50 29.54 3.55
C ASN A 339 3.30 29.23 2.29
N GLU A 340 3.31 30.17 1.33
CA GLU A 340 3.96 29.98 0.03
C GLU A 340 5.49 29.93 0.12
N ASP A 341 6.10 30.70 1.02
CA ASP A 341 7.55 30.73 1.16
C ASP A 341 8.08 29.42 1.73
N ILE A 342 7.39 28.87 2.74
CA ILE A 342 7.70 27.56 3.32
C ILE A 342 7.50 26.47 2.27
N ALA A 343 6.39 26.51 1.53
CA ALA A 343 6.08 25.57 0.48
C ALA A 343 7.13 25.59 -0.64
N LYS A 344 7.56 26.77 -1.08
CA LYS A 344 8.61 26.95 -2.08
C LYS A 344 9.97 26.44 -1.59
N THR A 345 10.32 26.75 -0.36
CA THR A 345 11.57 26.28 0.26
C THR A 345 11.59 24.74 0.36
N LEU A 346 10.49 24.16 0.83
CA LEU A 346 10.32 22.71 0.91
C LEU A 346 10.42 22.05 -0.48
N TRP A 347 9.78 22.64 -1.48
CA TRP A 347 9.80 22.14 -2.86
C TRP A 347 11.23 22.10 -3.41
N GLN A 348 11.94 23.24 -3.34
CA GLN A 348 13.31 23.35 -3.82
C GLN A 348 14.28 22.43 -3.06
N PHE A 349 14.08 22.29 -1.76
CA PHE A 349 14.85 21.36 -0.94
C PHE A 349 14.65 19.93 -1.41
N SER A 350 13.39 19.52 -1.64
CA SER A 350 13.05 18.16 -2.09
C SER A 350 13.60 17.85 -3.47
N GLU A 351 13.52 18.79 -4.41
CA GLU A 351 14.12 18.62 -5.75
C GLU A 351 15.63 18.39 -5.66
N LYS A 352 16.34 19.22 -4.90
CA LYS A 352 17.78 19.08 -4.70
C LYS A 352 18.16 17.76 -4.03
N GLN A 353 17.37 17.35 -3.00
CA GLN A 353 17.61 16.12 -2.29
C GLN A 353 17.43 14.91 -3.21
N ILE A 354 16.37 14.88 -4.02
CA ILE A 354 16.11 13.82 -5.00
C ILE A 354 17.24 13.77 -6.04
N GLU A 355 17.63 14.93 -6.60
CA GLU A 355 18.68 14.99 -7.61
C GLU A 355 20.01 14.43 -7.08
N GLN A 356 20.37 14.77 -5.86
CA GLN A 356 21.60 14.28 -5.21
C GLN A 356 21.53 12.77 -4.98
N LEU A 357 20.42 12.28 -4.39
CA LEU A 357 20.24 10.85 -4.10
C LEU A 357 20.22 10.00 -5.37
N GLU A 358 19.60 10.48 -6.43
CA GLU A 358 19.60 9.76 -7.72
C GLU A 358 20.98 9.68 -8.36
N LYS A 359 21.78 10.76 -8.27
CA LYS A 359 23.17 10.75 -8.72
C LYS A 359 23.99 9.72 -7.92
N ASP A 360 23.88 9.73 -6.60
CA ASP A 360 24.61 8.81 -5.72
C ASP A 360 24.17 7.35 -5.96
N ALA A 361 22.87 7.11 -6.09
CA ALA A 361 22.33 5.80 -6.41
C ALA A 361 22.75 5.30 -7.81
N ALA A 362 22.85 6.19 -8.80
CA ALA A 362 23.34 5.85 -10.14
C ALA A 362 24.80 5.41 -10.10
N ILE A 363 25.65 6.12 -9.36
CA ILE A 363 27.07 5.77 -9.15
C ILE A 363 27.17 4.40 -8.48
N LYS A 364 26.45 4.17 -7.39
CA LYS A 364 26.43 2.87 -6.68
C LYS A 364 25.98 1.72 -7.59
N ARG A 365 24.94 1.93 -8.40
CA ARG A 365 24.48 0.90 -9.35
C ARG A 365 25.49 0.61 -10.45
N ALA A 366 26.18 1.63 -10.97
CA ALA A 366 27.24 1.45 -11.97
C ALA A 366 28.45 0.67 -11.39
N GLN A 367 28.82 0.93 -10.14
CA GLN A 367 29.87 0.19 -9.42
C GLN A 367 29.46 -1.27 -9.19
N ALA A 368 28.26 -1.50 -8.65
CA ALA A 368 27.73 -2.85 -8.41
C ALA A 368 27.63 -3.68 -9.69
N LYS A 369 27.26 -3.06 -10.82
CA LYS A 369 27.21 -3.72 -12.13
C LYS A 369 28.61 -4.16 -12.58
N LYS A 370 29.61 -3.28 -12.46
CA LYS A 370 31.02 -3.61 -12.78
C LYS A 370 31.56 -4.75 -11.92
N GLU A 371 31.25 -4.74 -10.62
CA GLU A 371 31.66 -5.83 -9.72
C GLU A 371 31.01 -7.17 -10.07
N GLN A 372 29.71 -7.14 -10.47
CA GLN A 372 29.02 -8.36 -10.91
C GLN A 372 29.57 -8.89 -12.23
N GLU A 373 29.90 -8.01 -13.18
CA GLU A 373 30.53 -8.39 -14.44
C GLU A 373 31.92 -9.01 -14.19
N ALA A 374 32.74 -8.38 -13.34
CA ALA A 374 34.07 -8.91 -12.97
C ALA A 374 33.98 -10.28 -12.22
N LYS A 375 32.97 -10.47 -11.35
CA LYS A 375 32.71 -11.76 -10.69
C LYS A 375 32.35 -12.85 -11.70
N LYS A 376 31.46 -12.52 -12.66
CA LYS A 376 31.08 -13.48 -13.72
C LYS A 376 32.25 -13.86 -14.61
N GLU A 377 33.10 -12.89 -15.01
CA GLU A 377 34.31 -13.16 -15.79
C GLU A 377 35.28 -14.06 -15.03
N ASN A 378 35.48 -13.82 -13.73
CA ASN A 378 36.32 -14.68 -12.87
C ASN A 378 35.72 -16.09 -12.70
N GLU A 379 34.42 -16.22 -12.54
CA GLU A 379 33.76 -17.54 -12.48
C GLU A 379 33.89 -18.31 -13.80
N GLU A 380 33.73 -17.63 -14.93
CA GLU A 380 33.91 -18.23 -16.24
C GLU A 380 35.36 -18.62 -16.51
N ALA A 381 36.31 -17.76 -16.12
CA ALA A 381 37.75 -18.07 -16.22
C ALA A 381 38.11 -19.30 -15.36
N THR A 382 37.58 -19.36 -14.12
CA THR A 382 37.80 -20.52 -13.24
C THR A 382 37.19 -21.80 -13.77
N LYS A 383 36.01 -21.72 -14.41
CA LYS A 383 35.36 -22.85 -15.08
C LYS A 383 36.12 -23.32 -16.31
N ARG A 384 36.74 -22.41 -17.08
CA ARG A 384 37.60 -22.74 -18.24
C ARG A 384 38.88 -23.43 -17.77
N GLN A 385 39.56 -22.93 -16.73
CA GLN A 385 40.76 -23.58 -16.15
C GLN A 385 40.46 -24.96 -15.61
N LYS A 386 39.37 -25.18 -14.89
CA LYS A 386 38.93 -26.51 -14.44
C LYS A 386 38.56 -27.47 -15.56
N LYS A 387 38.21 -26.98 -16.74
CA LYS A 387 37.87 -27.78 -17.92
C LYS A 387 39.14 -28.16 -18.71
N GLU A 388 40.22 -27.34 -18.64
CA GLU A 388 41.52 -27.62 -19.22
C GLU A 388 42.38 -28.53 -18.34
N GLU A 389 42.21 -28.48 -17.02
CA GLU A 389 42.90 -29.37 -16.04
C GLU A 389 42.24 -30.75 -15.88
N ALA A 390 41.13 -31.05 -16.54
CA ALA A 390 40.56 -32.39 -16.53
C ALA A 390 41.47 -33.33 -17.35
N PRO A 391 42.19 -34.30 -16.72
CA PRO A 391 43.15 -35.12 -17.44
C PRO A 391 42.40 -35.99 -18.46
N THR A 392 42.88 -35.94 -19.70
CA THR A 392 42.61 -36.90 -20.78
C THR A 392 43.03 -38.31 -20.35
N LYS A 393 42.16 -39.00 -19.61
CA LYS A 393 42.23 -40.44 -19.42
C LYS A 393 41.30 -41.10 -20.43
N ASN A 394 41.78 -41.22 -21.66
CA ASN A 394 41.27 -42.22 -22.62
C ASN A 394 42.18 -42.22 -23.87
N ALA A 395 43.38 -42.75 -23.72
CA ALA A 395 44.21 -43.21 -24.84
C ALA A 395 45.23 -44.21 -24.32
N ALA A 396 44.85 -45.45 -24.05
CA ALA A 396 45.72 -46.62 -24.09
C ALA A 396 44.90 -47.87 -23.68
N ALA A 397 44.31 -48.54 -24.60
CA ALA A 397 44.09 -50.02 -24.52
C ALA A 397 43.42 -50.51 -25.79
N ASP A 398 44.24 -50.61 -26.85
CA ASP A 398 43.98 -51.54 -27.96
C ASP A 398 45.23 -52.42 -28.10
N ALA A 399 45.13 -53.63 -27.54
CA ALA A 399 45.98 -54.77 -27.94
C ALA A 399 45.29 -56.07 -27.49
N LYS A 400 44.78 -56.79 -28.46
CA LYS A 400 44.32 -58.20 -28.37
C LYS A 400 45.55 -59.10 -28.05
N PRO A 401 45.28 -60.34 -27.48
CA PRO A 401 45.12 -61.50 -28.34
C PRO A 401 44.00 -62.51 -27.91
N LYS A 402 43.60 -63.31 -28.93
CA LYS A 402 42.71 -64.47 -28.94
C LYS A 402 43.18 -65.61 -28.01
N ALA A 403 42.19 -66.34 -27.43
CA ALA A 403 41.88 -67.74 -27.71
C ALA A 403 41.00 -68.36 -26.63
N ALA A 404 40.01 -69.04 -27.09
CA ALA A 404 39.50 -70.38 -27.01
C ALA A 404 38.48 -70.74 -25.95
N ALA A 405 37.36 -71.25 -26.53
CA ALA A 405 36.52 -72.42 -26.19
C ALA A 405 35.64 -72.43 -24.92
N SER A 406 34.39 -72.33 -25.20
CA SER A 406 33.15 -73.00 -24.70
C SER A 406 33.26 -74.25 -23.80
N PRO A 407 32.16 -74.86 -23.22
CA PRO A 407 30.74 -74.41 -23.12
C PRO A 407 30.02 -74.87 -21.80
N LYS A 408 28.71 -74.52 -21.74
CA LYS A 408 27.60 -75.19 -20.97
C LYS A 408 27.57 -74.93 -19.45
N THR A 409 26.43 -74.73 -18.82
CA THR A 409 25.01 -75.18 -18.93
C THR A 409 24.12 -74.30 -18.01
N ASP A 410 22.91 -74.05 -18.49
CA ASP A 410 21.59 -74.15 -17.88
C ASP A 410 21.32 -73.61 -16.46
N ALA A 411 20.38 -72.79 -16.26
CA ALA A 411 18.95 -72.95 -16.06
C ALA A 411 18.39 -71.74 -15.34
N ALA A 412 17.46 -71.10 -15.96
CA ALA A 412 16.03 -71.11 -15.68
C ALA A 412 15.55 -70.22 -14.53
N SER A 413 14.74 -69.39 -14.85
CA SER A 413 13.31 -69.04 -14.65
C SER A 413 13.15 -67.82 -13.78
N SER A 414 12.27 -66.94 -13.96
CA SER A 414 11.03 -66.68 -14.64
C SER A 414 10.62 -65.25 -14.30
N ALA A 415 10.28 -64.50 -15.31
CA ALA A 415 8.95 -63.97 -15.59
C ALA A 415 8.32 -63.10 -14.48
N THR A 416 7.98 -61.88 -14.75
CA THR A 416 6.72 -61.43 -15.35
C THR A 416 6.73 -59.89 -15.54
N GLU A 417 6.73 -59.37 -16.65
CA GLU A 417 5.80 -58.58 -17.49
C GLU A 417 4.58 -57.97 -16.81
N GLN A 418 4.40 -56.69 -17.05
CA GLN A 418 3.21 -56.02 -17.61
C GLN A 418 3.50 -54.54 -17.81
N LYS A 419 3.75 -54.06 -19.01
CA LYS A 419 2.85 -53.61 -20.09
C LYS A 419 1.87 -52.52 -19.62
N LYS A 420 2.12 -51.26 -20.11
CA LYS A 420 1.44 -50.57 -21.24
C LYS A 420 0.00 -50.16 -20.98
N GLN A 421 -0.33 -48.83 -21.09
CA GLN A 421 -1.02 -48.32 -22.30
C GLN A 421 -1.43 -46.88 -22.16
N THR A 422 -0.96 -46.00 -23.04
CA THR A 422 -1.73 -44.88 -23.58
C THR A 422 -2.67 -45.36 -24.67
N PRO A 423 -3.84 -44.77 -24.90
CA PRO A 423 -4.13 -44.04 -26.12
C PRO A 423 -5.01 -42.83 -25.87
N GLY A 424 -4.95 -41.65 -26.56
CA GLY A 424 -5.17 -41.55 -28.01
C GLY A 424 -6.53 -40.90 -28.29
N SER A 425 -6.50 -39.59 -28.66
CA SER A 425 -7.41 -38.87 -29.58
C SER A 425 -8.79 -39.48 -29.89
N ARG A 426 -9.86 -38.67 -29.67
CA ARG A 426 -10.93 -38.54 -30.69
C ARG A 426 -11.77 -37.26 -30.56
N ARG A 427 -11.83 -36.60 -31.65
CA ARG A 427 -12.64 -35.49 -32.13
C ARG A 427 -14.08 -35.96 -32.41
N SER A 428 -15.12 -35.17 -32.11
CA SER A 428 -16.29 -34.88 -32.96
C SER A 428 -17.27 -33.98 -32.17
N LYS A 429 -17.55 -32.80 -32.61
CA LYS A 429 -18.56 -32.31 -33.58
C LYS A 429 -20.01 -32.37 -33.08
N LYS A 430 -20.57 -31.12 -33.01
CA LYS A 430 -21.93 -30.65 -33.36
C LYS A 430 -23.10 -30.85 -32.37
N ALA A 431 -23.64 -29.72 -31.99
CA ALA A 431 -24.92 -29.07 -32.34
C ALA A 431 -26.02 -29.22 -31.28
N LYS A 432 -26.43 -28.18 -30.68
CA LYS A 432 -27.63 -27.35 -30.93
C LYS A 432 -27.49 -26.05 -30.13
#